data_dddae6162ede1063ef1c5b6eeef959b6
#
_entry.id   dddae6162ede1063ef1c5b6eeef959b6
#
_cell.length_a   1.000
_cell.length_b   1.000
_cell.length_c   1.000
_cell.angle_alpha   90.00
_cell.angle_beta   90.00
_cell.angle_gamma   90.00
#
_symmetry.space_group_name_H-M   'P 1'
#
loop_
_entity.id
_entity.type
_entity.pdbx_description
1 polymer ?
#
loop_
_entity_poly.entity_id
_entity_poly.type
_entity_poly.pdbx_seq_one_letter_code
_entity_poly.pdbx_strand_id
1 'polypeptide(L)'
;FYGCYQYCYSVKNALEVLDKYEDGDIHEDRKVSLVTVQLEAYTDFSLFDIEGISPTVYKNFHRVMEESYTGTLVTDIFAGGTTETEWAVLTGGNYHDDFAVKTDSVAWYMKDQGYVTGGGHPSHEWFYDRVHVNANLGLDNYLFMENHYNQYEDGDVAYDNSFFPDLEERIEEHFASSNAPMFSFNVTYQGHGPYNLERTYWGSSYCTGDYPDHISNALNHDLYLMQDTGNYAAHLVDYLDTLDEPVVLLLYGDHKPWMGINGSIYKELGINIDVNTEEGFLNYYSTWYAVWANEAAKEALGFDFEGEGPDLSPCFLMDHVFQLCGWEGSAYMQAQREVSSVLPVMHTTGWVKENGSYTAQPSEKARELIRQFQDVSIYDRTRWK
;
A
#
# COMPACT_ATOMS: atom_id res chain seq x y z
N PHE A 1 -4.06 -23.89 9.84
CA PHE A 1 -3.25 -24.29 11.00
C PHE A 1 -2.15 -23.25 11.20
N TYR A 2 -2.45 -22.17 11.92
CA TYR A 2 -1.44 -21.24 12.42
C TYR A 2 -0.72 -21.93 13.56
N GLY A 3 0.44 -22.51 13.28
CA GLY A 3 1.38 -22.92 14.30
C GLY A 3 1.92 -21.66 14.97
N CYS A 4 1.42 -21.33 16.14
CA CYS A 4 1.96 -20.31 17.02
C CYS A 4 3.36 -20.79 17.47
N TYR A 5 4.36 -20.61 16.61
CA TYR A 5 5.74 -20.58 17.08
C TYR A 5 5.88 -19.25 17.80
N GLN A 6 5.81 -19.29 19.12
CA GLN A 6 6.19 -18.18 19.95
C GLN A 6 7.70 -17.95 19.70
N TYR A 7 8.00 -17.09 18.70
CA TYR A 7 9.38 -16.73 18.41
C TYR A 7 9.91 -15.96 19.63
N CYS A 8 10.91 -16.54 20.28
CA CYS A 8 11.61 -15.86 21.37
C CYS A 8 12.59 -14.86 20.74
N TYR A 9 12.12 -13.62 20.51
CA TYR A 9 12.99 -12.58 20.00
C TYR A 9 14.10 -12.21 21.00
N SER A 10 15.21 -11.76 20.47
CA SER A 10 16.38 -11.39 21.23
C SER A 10 16.51 -9.88 21.33
N VAL A 11 16.17 -9.33 22.49
CA VAL A 11 16.40 -7.91 22.80
C VAL A 11 17.85 -7.50 22.59
N LYS A 12 18.80 -8.38 22.96
CA LYS A 12 20.22 -8.13 22.77
C LYS A 12 20.58 -7.97 21.30
N ASN A 13 20.13 -8.89 20.44
CA ASN A 13 20.39 -8.79 18.99
C ASN A 13 19.75 -7.54 18.39
N ALA A 14 18.52 -7.22 18.78
CA ALA A 14 17.84 -6.02 18.32
C ALA A 14 18.62 -4.75 18.67
N LEU A 15 19.08 -4.63 19.91
CA LEU A 15 19.92 -3.48 20.34
C LEU A 15 21.27 -3.43 19.61
N GLU A 16 21.95 -4.57 19.43
CA GLU A 16 23.22 -4.60 18.69
C GLU A 16 23.08 -4.16 17.22
N VAL A 17 21.87 -4.29 16.64
CA VAL A 17 21.57 -3.80 15.29
C VAL A 17 21.23 -2.32 15.34
N LEU A 18 20.28 -1.90 16.20
CA LEU A 18 19.79 -0.53 16.28
C LEU A 18 20.88 0.46 16.74
N ASP A 19 21.78 0.05 17.64
CA ASP A 19 22.91 0.87 18.12
C ASP A 19 23.90 1.29 17.01
N LYS A 20 23.76 0.76 15.80
CA LYS A 20 24.57 1.17 14.63
C LYS A 20 24.02 2.44 13.96
N TYR A 21 22.81 2.84 14.25
CA TYR A 21 22.07 3.89 13.58
C TYR A 21 21.55 4.93 14.59
N GLU A 22 21.37 6.15 14.09
CA GLU A 22 20.70 7.22 14.79
C GLU A 22 19.51 7.68 13.95
N ASP A 23 18.45 8.21 14.59
CA ASP A 23 17.32 8.77 13.86
C ASP A 23 17.80 9.97 13.05
N GLY A 24 17.55 9.92 11.74
CA GLY A 24 17.89 11.03 10.84
C GLY A 24 16.80 12.11 10.88
N ASP A 25 17.24 13.36 10.69
CA ASP A 25 16.34 14.49 10.54
C ASP A 25 16.08 14.77 9.05
N ILE A 26 14.85 15.15 8.70
CA ILE A 26 14.53 15.68 7.37
C ILE A 26 14.89 17.17 7.35
N HIS A 27 15.89 17.54 6.54
CA HIS A 27 16.29 18.95 6.39
C HIS A 27 15.14 19.80 5.82
N GLU A 28 15.01 21.04 6.27
CA GLU A 28 13.89 21.93 5.92
C GLU A 28 13.71 22.13 4.41
N ASP A 29 14.83 22.21 3.66
CA ASP A 29 14.84 22.38 2.21
C ASP A 29 14.49 21.10 1.43
N ARG A 30 14.34 19.98 2.13
CA ARG A 30 13.95 18.68 1.58
C ARG A 30 12.63 18.18 2.16
N LYS A 31 11.93 18.99 2.95
CA LYS A 31 10.60 18.67 3.44
C LYS A 31 9.58 18.88 2.34
N VAL A 32 8.96 17.80 1.91
CA VAL A 32 7.84 17.78 0.95
C VAL A 32 6.66 17.09 1.60
N SER A 33 5.45 17.44 1.23
CA SER A 33 4.26 16.71 1.68
C SER A 33 4.23 15.31 1.07
N LEU A 34 3.86 14.31 1.86
CA LEU A 34 3.71 12.93 1.43
C LEU A 34 2.25 12.51 1.55
N VAL A 35 1.59 12.32 0.42
CA VAL A 35 0.23 11.79 0.32
C VAL A 35 0.32 10.33 -0.07
N THR A 36 -0.34 9.43 0.68
CA THR A 36 -0.40 8.01 0.34
C THR A 36 -1.84 7.60 0.12
N VAL A 37 -2.09 6.80 -0.91
CA VAL A 37 -3.41 6.21 -1.17
C VAL A 37 -3.24 4.71 -1.43
N GLN A 38 -3.72 3.89 -0.52
CA GLN A 38 -3.88 2.46 -0.71
C GLN A 38 -5.17 2.22 -1.48
N LEU A 39 -5.07 1.58 -2.64
CA LEU A 39 -6.20 1.27 -3.50
C LEU A 39 -6.71 -0.14 -3.21
N GLU A 40 -7.92 -0.22 -2.66
CA GLU A 40 -8.61 -1.47 -2.32
C GLU A 40 -8.70 -2.40 -3.53
N ALA A 41 -8.10 -3.59 -3.41
CA ALA A 41 -8.12 -4.69 -4.37
C ALA A 41 -7.71 -4.32 -5.81
N TYR A 42 -7.03 -3.18 -6.03
CA TYR A 42 -6.74 -2.67 -7.36
C TYR A 42 -5.73 -3.56 -8.10
N THR A 43 -6.20 -4.23 -9.13
CA THR A 43 -5.42 -5.18 -9.93
C THR A 43 -5.52 -4.86 -11.42
N ASP A 44 -4.37 -4.83 -12.08
CA ASP A 44 -4.31 -4.73 -13.53
C ASP A 44 -4.46 -6.12 -14.17
N PHE A 45 -5.69 -6.45 -14.57
CA PHE A 45 -5.97 -7.70 -15.26
C PHE A 45 -5.49 -7.73 -16.72
N SER A 46 -5.07 -6.60 -17.30
CA SER A 46 -4.48 -6.57 -18.63
C SER A 46 -3.11 -7.25 -18.70
N LEU A 47 -2.48 -7.49 -17.53
CA LEU A 47 -1.23 -8.25 -17.42
C LEU A 47 -1.42 -9.76 -17.55
N PHE A 48 -2.68 -10.24 -17.52
CA PHE A 48 -3.01 -11.64 -17.74
C PHE A 48 -3.56 -11.84 -19.14
N ASP A 49 -3.47 -13.06 -19.67
CA ASP A 49 -4.00 -13.41 -20.99
C ASP A 49 -5.53 -13.59 -20.94
N ILE A 50 -6.23 -12.49 -20.67
CA ILE A 50 -7.70 -12.43 -20.61
C ILE A 50 -8.21 -11.79 -21.90
N GLU A 51 -8.93 -12.57 -22.73
CA GLU A 51 -9.48 -12.08 -23.98
C GLU A 51 -10.59 -11.05 -23.76
N GLY A 52 -10.55 -9.97 -24.52
CA GLY A 52 -11.66 -9.02 -24.64
C GLY A 52 -11.72 -7.93 -23.58
N ILE A 53 -10.70 -7.76 -22.73
CA ILE A 53 -10.60 -6.58 -21.86
C ILE A 53 -10.49 -5.32 -22.73
N SER A 54 -11.33 -4.33 -22.46
CA SER A 54 -11.30 -3.06 -23.19
C SER A 54 -9.98 -2.30 -22.88
N PRO A 55 -9.25 -1.82 -23.89
CA PRO A 55 -8.02 -1.06 -23.68
C PRO A 55 -8.25 0.26 -22.94
N THR A 56 -9.49 0.70 -22.78
CA THR A 56 -9.81 1.93 -22.05
C THR A 56 -9.83 1.73 -20.55
N VAL A 57 -9.94 0.50 -20.05
CA VAL A 57 -10.06 0.19 -18.61
C VAL A 57 -8.87 0.75 -17.83
N TYR A 58 -7.68 0.40 -18.24
CA TYR A 58 -6.46 0.80 -17.54
C TYR A 58 -5.71 1.99 -18.17
N LYS A 59 -6.31 2.65 -19.18
CA LYS A 59 -5.62 3.71 -19.92
C LYS A 59 -5.04 4.81 -19.03
N ASN A 60 -5.85 5.33 -18.11
CA ASN A 60 -5.44 6.42 -17.22
C ASN A 60 -4.53 5.92 -16.08
N PHE A 61 -4.77 4.71 -15.60
CA PHE A 61 -3.87 4.05 -14.66
C PHE A 61 -2.47 3.84 -15.26
N HIS A 62 -2.38 3.31 -16.50
CA HIS A 62 -1.09 3.11 -17.17
C HIS A 62 -0.35 4.44 -17.38
N ARG A 63 -1.07 5.54 -17.69
CA ARG A 63 -0.46 6.87 -17.75
C ARG A 63 0.19 7.24 -16.42
N VAL A 64 -0.50 7.07 -15.30
CA VAL A 64 0.05 7.35 -13.95
C VAL A 64 1.29 6.48 -13.69
N MET A 65 1.24 5.19 -14.08
CA MET A 65 2.39 4.29 -13.92
C MET A 65 3.60 4.73 -14.77
N GLU A 66 3.37 5.19 -16.01
CA GLU A 66 4.41 5.69 -16.93
C GLU A 66 5.06 6.99 -16.42
N GLU A 67 4.32 7.81 -15.68
CA GLU A 67 4.76 9.09 -15.10
C GLU A 67 5.35 8.93 -13.68
N SER A 68 5.54 7.70 -13.20
CA SER A 68 5.93 7.37 -11.82
C SER A 68 7.15 6.46 -11.75
N TYR A 69 7.75 6.41 -10.57
CA TYR A 69 8.70 5.37 -10.19
C TYR A 69 7.91 4.17 -9.65
N THR A 70 7.93 3.05 -10.35
CA THR A 70 6.99 1.95 -10.13
C THR A 70 7.70 0.64 -9.81
N GLY A 71 7.03 -0.26 -9.10
CA GLY A 71 7.52 -1.60 -8.85
C GLY A 71 6.43 -2.56 -8.38
N THR A 72 6.83 -3.79 -8.13
CA THR A 72 5.95 -4.84 -7.62
C THR A 72 5.91 -4.80 -6.10
N LEU A 73 4.70 -4.85 -5.53
CA LEU A 73 4.48 -5.07 -4.10
C LEU A 73 3.99 -6.51 -3.89
N VAL A 74 4.70 -7.29 -3.08
CA VAL A 74 4.32 -8.67 -2.76
C VAL A 74 3.76 -8.69 -1.34
N THR A 75 2.43 -8.75 -1.26
CA THR A 75 1.67 -8.64 -0.02
C THR A 75 1.46 -10.00 0.65
N ASP A 76 1.22 -10.02 1.95
CA ASP A 76 1.05 -11.27 2.71
C ASP A 76 -0.40 -11.80 2.67
N ILE A 77 -1.29 -11.13 1.95
CA ILE A 77 -2.74 -11.38 1.95
C ILE A 77 -3.30 -11.54 0.54
N PHE A 78 -4.47 -12.18 0.45
CA PHE A 78 -5.25 -12.34 -0.77
C PHE A 78 -6.74 -12.18 -0.47
N ALA A 79 -7.43 -11.38 -1.27
CA ALA A 79 -8.90 -11.24 -1.26
C ALA A 79 -9.49 -10.80 0.08
N GLY A 80 -8.82 -9.91 0.78
CA GLY A 80 -9.25 -9.33 2.05
C GLY A 80 -8.11 -9.27 3.06
N GLY A 81 -8.34 -8.60 4.19
CA GLY A 81 -7.30 -8.31 5.16
C GLY A 81 -6.53 -7.02 4.86
N THR A 82 -7.18 -6.04 4.23
CA THR A 82 -6.66 -4.74 3.82
C THR A 82 -5.72 -4.10 4.83
N THR A 83 -6.06 -4.21 6.12
CA THR A 83 -5.27 -3.65 7.22
C THR A 83 -3.90 -4.30 7.42
N GLU A 84 -3.70 -5.54 7.01
CA GLU A 84 -2.39 -6.19 7.09
C GLU A 84 -1.35 -5.43 6.24
N THR A 85 -1.76 -5.00 5.03
CA THR A 85 -0.91 -4.18 4.16
C THR A 85 -0.77 -2.75 4.70
N GLU A 86 -1.85 -2.12 5.17
CA GLU A 86 -1.82 -0.81 5.81
C GLU A 86 -0.78 -0.76 6.94
N TRP A 87 -0.90 -1.71 7.87
CA TRP A 87 -0.05 -1.73 9.06
C TRP A 87 1.40 -2.09 8.74
N ALA A 88 1.63 -2.99 7.76
CA ALA A 88 2.98 -3.28 7.31
C ALA A 88 3.66 -2.04 6.71
N VAL A 89 2.94 -1.24 5.91
CA VAL A 89 3.46 0.02 5.34
C VAL A 89 3.70 1.06 6.44
N LEU A 90 2.78 1.21 7.40
CA LEU A 90 2.89 2.22 8.46
C LEU A 90 3.96 1.89 9.50
N THR A 91 4.10 0.61 9.86
CA THR A 91 5.00 0.19 10.95
C THR A 91 6.33 -0.37 10.48
N GLY A 92 6.45 -0.70 9.18
CA GLY A 92 7.62 -1.41 8.67
C GLY A 92 7.74 -2.86 9.18
N GLY A 93 6.71 -3.42 9.82
CA GLY A 93 6.68 -4.79 10.32
C GLY A 93 5.83 -5.71 9.44
N ASN A 94 6.16 -6.99 9.42
CA ASN A 94 5.36 -8.04 8.77
C ASN A 94 4.73 -8.98 9.81
N TYR A 95 4.24 -8.44 10.90
CA TYR A 95 3.65 -9.17 12.01
C TYR A 95 2.21 -8.74 12.25
N HIS A 96 1.42 -9.69 12.73
CA HIS A 96 0.06 -9.42 13.16
C HIS A 96 0.05 -8.84 14.59
N ASP A 97 -0.60 -7.69 14.80
CA ASP A 97 -0.82 -7.06 16.12
C ASP A 97 -2.22 -6.45 16.19
N ASP A 98 -2.72 -6.22 17.38
CA ASP A 98 -3.98 -5.50 17.64
C ASP A 98 -3.77 -3.98 17.78
N PHE A 99 -2.51 -3.53 17.86
CA PHE A 99 -2.12 -2.12 18.07
C PHE A 99 -2.94 -1.40 19.16
N ALA A 100 -3.26 -2.12 20.22
CA ALA A 100 -4.10 -1.62 21.33
C ALA A 100 -3.41 -0.52 22.17
N VAL A 101 -2.13 -0.25 21.91
CA VAL A 101 -1.34 0.78 22.60
C VAL A 101 -0.50 1.55 21.58
N LYS A 102 0.01 2.72 21.98
CA LYS A 102 0.94 3.50 21.16
C LYS A 102 2.06 2.59 20.65
N THR A 103 2.23 2.55 19.34
CA THR A 103 3.20 1.70 18.65
C THR A 103 3.98 2.55 17.64
N ASP A 104 5.28 2.30 17.50
CA ASP A 104 6.12 3.02 16.55
C ASP A 104 5.62 2.86 15.12
N SER A 105 5.73 3.94 14.36
CA SER A 105 5.29 4.00 12.97
C SER A 105 5.92 5.18 12.24
N VAL A 106 5.84 5.15 10.92
CA VAL A 106 6.24 6.30 10.10
C VAL A 106 5.46 7.58 10.47
N ALA A 107 4.20 7.48 10.88
CA ALA A 107 3.43 8.67 11.24
C ALA A 107 3.96 9.36 12.50
N TRP A 108 4.44 8.62 13.49
CA TRP A 108 5.11 9.21 14.66
C TRP A 108 6.43 9.88 14.26
N TYR A 109 7.25 9.21 13.42
CA TYR A 109 8.48 9.82 12.91
C TYR A 109 8.18 11.13 12.16
N MET A 110 7.18 11.13 11.25
CA MET A 110 6.81 12.35 10.50
C MET A 110 6.32 13.46 11.43
N LYS A 111 5.60 13.16 12.51
CA LYS A 111 5.24 14.16 13.54
C LYS A 111 6.46 14.76 14.19
N ASP A 112 7.43 13.95 14.57
CA ASP A 112 8.68 14.42 15.20
C ASP A 112 9.49 15.29 14.23
N GLN A 113 9.31 15.08 12.91
CA GLN A 113 9.88 15.95 11.86
C GLN A 113 9.04 17.22 11.58
N GLY A 114 7.93 17.43 12.29
CA GLY A 114 7.08 18.62 12.18
C GLY A 114 5.99 18.54 11.12
N TYR A 115 5.65 17.36 10.64
CA TYR A 115 4.52 17.14 9.72
C TYR A 115 3.18 17.11 10.45
N VAL A 116 2.13 17.60 9.78
CA VAL A 116 0.76 17.33 10.18
C VAL A 116 0.36 15.96 9.65
N THR A 117 -0.06 15.05 10.53
CA THR A 117 -0.43 13.69 10.14
C THR A 117 -1.94 13.50 10.16
N GLY A 118 -2.46 12.70 9.22
CA GLY A 118 -3.88 12.38 9.14
C GLY A 118 -4.17 11.47 7.97
N GLY A 119 -5.42 11.44 7.55
CA GLY A 119 -5.87 10.64 6.42
C GLY A 119 -7.34 10.32 6.47
N GLY A 120 -7.77 9.35 5.67
CA GLY A 120 -9.16 8.93 5.65
C GLY A 120 -9.37 7.55 5.04
N HIS A 121 -10.44 6.90 5.51
CA HIS A 121 -10.97 5.66 4.95
C HIS A 121 -12.50 5.78 4.89
N PRO A 122 -13.11 5.73 3.71
CA PRO A 122 -14.54 6.01 3.54
C PRO A 122 -15.42 4.83 3.92
N SER A 123 -15.14 4.23 5.09
CA SER A 123 -15.88 3.15 5.73
C SER A 123 -15.95 3.40 7.24
N HIS A 124 -16.52 2.45 7.98
CA HIS A 124 -16.79 2.59 9.41
C HIS A 124 -15.54 2.56 10.28
N GLU A 125 -15.45 3.47 11.25
CA GLU A 125 -14.34 3.60 12.19
C GLU A 125 -14.11 2.36 13.06
N TRP A 126 -15.20 1.62 13.35
CA TRP A 126 -15.15 0.41 14.18
C TRP A 126 -14.59 -0.81 13.44
N PHE A 127 -14.58 -0.79 12.09
CA PHE A 127 -14.09 -1.91 11.30
C PHE A 127 -12.57 -2.02 11.43
N TYR A 128 -12.07 -3.16 11.93
CA TYR A 128 -10.69 -3.39 12.37
C TYR A 128 -10.23 -2.45 13.51
N ASP A 129 -11.17 -1.87 14.26
CA ASP A 129 -10.86 -0.90 15.33
C ASP A 129 -9.97 0.28 14.90
N ARG A 130 -10.09 0.69 13.60
CA ARG A 130 -9.22 1.69 12.99
C ARG A 130 -9.18 3.01 13.76
N VAL A 131 -10.25 3.40 14.43
CA VAL A 131 -10.28 4.63 15.23
C VAL A 131 -9.21 4.63 16.33
N HIS A 132 -9.02 3.51 17.03
CA HIS A 132 -8.00 3.39 18.06
C HIS A 132 -6.63 3.03 17.47
N VAL A 133 -6.59 2.12 16.51
CA VAL A 133 -5.36 1.68 15.86
C VAL A 133 -4.66 2.85 15.18
N ASN A 134 -5.35 3.64 14.37
CA ASN A 134 -4.75 4.79 13.66
C ASN A 134 -4.25 5.86 14.62
N ALA A 135 -4.98 6.13 15.71
CA ALA A 135 -4.51 7.03 16.78
C ALA A 135 -3.25 6.50 17.47
N ASN A 136 -3.19 5.20 17.77
CA ASN A 136 -2.02 4.55 18.38
C ASN A 136 -0.81 4.52 17.43
N LEU A 137 -1.05 4.49 16.11
CA LEU A 137 -0.03 4.59 15.07
C LEU A 137 0.33 6.04 14.70
N GLY A 138 -0.28 7.04 15.36
CA GLY A 138 0.12 8.44 15.20
C GLY A 138 -0.60 9.20 14.08
N LEU A 139 -1.68 8.66 13.51
CA LEU A 139 -2.52 9.39 12.57
C LEU A 139 -3.58 10.19 13.33
N ASP A 140 -3.44 11.52 13.35
CA ASP A 140 -4.40 12.41 13.98
C ASP A 140 -5.57 12.71 13.04
N ASN A 141 -6.75 12.99 13.62
CA ASN A 141 -7.92 13.45 12.87
C ASN A 141 -8.25 12.56 11.65
N TYR A 142 -8.17 11.24 11.83
CA TYR A 142 -8.48 10.31 10.76
C TYR A 142 -9.98 10.28 10.44
N LEU A 143 -10.32 10.31 9.17
CA LEU A 143 -11.68 10.49 8.69
C LEU A 143 -12.34 9.17 8.30
N PHE A 144 -13.58 9.00 8.74
CA PHE A 144 -14.41 7.80 8.55
C PHE A 144 -15.84 8.19 8.15
N MET A 145 -16.70 7.20 7.91
CA MET A 145 -18.13 7.46 7.66
C MET A 145 -18.76 8.26 8.79
N GLU A 146 -18.52 7.87 10.05
CA GLU A 146 -19.19 8.44 11.22
C GLU A 146 -18.87 9.91 11.45
N ASN A 147 -17.66 10.33 11.19
CA ASN A 147 -17.20 11.68 11.48
C ASN A 147 -17.04 12.58 10.24
N HIS A 148 -17.13 12.02 9.01
CA HIS A 148 -16.90 12.79 7.80
C HIS A 148 -17.69 12.34 6.57
N TYR A 149 -17.47 11.11 6.05
CA TYR A 149 -17.97 10.72 4.72
C TYR A 149 -19.49 10.53 4.64
N ASN A 150 -20.20 10.40 5.77
CA ASN A 150 -21.66 10.36 5.81
C ASN A 150 -22.34 11.65 5.27
N GLN A 151 -21.60 12.73 5.08
CA GLN A 151 -22.11 13.94 4.43
C GLN A 151 -22.29 13.80 2.92
N TYR A 152 -21.58 12.82 2.30
CA TYR A 152 -21.61 12.60 0.84
C TYR A 152 -22.53 11.45 0.45
N GLU A 153 -22.67 10.44 1.30
CA GLU A 153 -23.36 9.18 0.99
C GLU A 153 -24.29 8.77 2.13
N ASP A 154 -25.52 8.36 1.79
CA ASP A 154 -26.51 7.77 2.74
C ASP A 154 -26.31 6.24 2.87
N GLY A 155 -25.09 5.76 2.77
CA GLY A 155 -24.73 4.35 2.77
C GLY A 155 -23.80 3.96 3.91
N ASP A 156 -23.38 2.70 3.90
CA ASP A 156 -22.41 2.17 4.84
C ASP A 156 -20.97 2.54 4.47
N VAL A 157 -20.75 3.03 3.24
CA VAL A 157 -19.43 3.42 2.71
C VAL A 157 -19.59 4.54 1.68
N ALA A 158 -18.53 5.33 1.48
CA ALA A 158 -18.44 6.24 0.34
C ALA A 158 -17.48 5.67 -0.72
N TYR A 159 -17.73 6.03 -1.97
CA TYR A 159 -16.97 5.56 -3.12
C TYR A 159 -15.99 6.62 -3.64
N ASP A 160 -15.22 6.28 -4.64
CA ASP A 160 -14.13 7.10 -5.15
C ASP A 160 -14.59 8.45 -5.73
N ASN A 161 -15.83 8.52 -6.22
CA ASN A 161 -16.46 9.77 -6.65
C ASN A 161 -16.64 10.81 -5.52
N SER A 162 -16.66 10.37 -4.28
CA SER A 162 -16.70 11.24 -3.09
C SER A 162 -15.33 11.34 -2.42
N PHE A 163 -14.61 10.22 -2.37
CA PHE A 163 -13.34 10.11 -1.66
C PHE A 163 -12.22 10.97 -2.30
N PHE A 164 -11.99 10.88 -3.60
CA PHE A 164 -10.90 11.61 -4.25
C PHE A 164 -11.12 13.12 -4.29
N PRO A 165 -12.32 13.64 -4.65
CA PRO A 165 -12.58 15.08 -4.54
C PRO A 165 -12.43 15.62 -3.11
N ASP A 166 -12.86 14.86 -2.10
CA ASP A 166 -12.65 15.19 -0.69
C ASP A 166 -11.16 15.24 -0.33
N LEU A 167 -10.36 14.28 -0.81
CA LEU A 167 -8.91 14.29 -0.60
C LEU A 167 -8.26 15.54 -1.21
N GLU A 168 -8.65 15.94 -2.41
CA GLU A 168 -8.18 17.17 -3.07
C GLU A 168 -8.56 18.40 -2.24
N GLU A 169 -9.81 18.51 -1.78
CA GLU A 169 -10.26 19.61 -0.92
C GLU A 169 -9.46 19.69 0.39
N ARG A 170 -9.21 18.56 1.04
CA ARG A 170 -8.40 18.51 2.28
C ARG A 170 -6.95 18.93 2.06
N ILE A 171 -6.36 18.60 0.91
CA ILE A 171 -5.01 19.04 0.53
C ILE A 171 -5.01 20.56 0.32
N GLU A 172 -6.00 21.11 -0.41
CA GLU A 172 -6.15 22.55 -0.62
C GLU A 172 -6.34 23.32 0.70
N GLU A 173 -7.22 22.84 1.58
CA GLU A 173 -7.46 23.42 2.90
C GLU A 173 -6.21 23.39 3.79
N HIS A 174 -5.44 22.30 3.73
CA HIS A 174 -4.18 22.19 4.47
C HIS A 174 -3.20 23.28 4.03
N PHE A 175 -2.91 23.40 2.75
CA PHE A 175 -1.98 24.41 2.23
C PHE A 175 -2.48 25.84 2.39
N ALA A 176 -3.81 26.08 2.39
CA ALA A 176 -4.37 27.38 2.70
C ALA A 176 -4.25 27.79 4.17
N SER A 177 -4.13 26.83 5.08
CA SER A 177 -4.16 27.08 6.54
C SER A 177 -2.84 26.79 7.27
N SER A 178 -1.90 26.08 6.66
CA SER A 178 -0.65 25.65 7.29
C SER A 178 0.53 25.76 6.33
N ASN A 179 1.71 26.13 6.89
CA ASN A 179 2.99 26.04 6.18
C ASN A 179 3.75 24.75 6.51
N ALA A 180 3.25 23.93 7.46
CA ALA A 180 3.87 22.66 7.78
C ALA A 180 3.58 21.63 6.67
N PRO A 181 4.52 20.77 6.29
CA PRO A 181 4.22 19.69 5.36
C PRO A 181 3.21 18.71 5.96
N MET A 182 2.48 17.99 5.11
CA MET A 182 1.54 16.97 5.56
C MET A 182 2.06 15.56 5.27
N PHE A 183 1.70 14.63 6.14
CA PHE A 183 1.71 13.19 5.90
C PHE A 183 0.26 12.69 5.95
N SER A 184 -0.29 12.38 4.79
CA SER A 184 -1.69 11.94 4.65
C SER A 184 -1.75 10.49 4.22
N PHE A 185 -2.28 9.62 5.08
CA PHE A 185 -2.43 8.19 4.82
C PHE A 185 -3.88 7.84 4.55
N ASN A 186 -4.19 7.44 3.32
CA ASN A 186 -5.56 7.26 2.85
C ASN A 186 -5.76 5.85 2.29
N VAL A 187 -6.96 5.31 2.46
CA VAL A 187 -7.34 3.98 2.00
C VAL A 187 -8.69 4.05 1.31
N THR A 188 -8.80 3.60 0.06
CA THR A 188 -10.08 3.57 -0.66
C THR A 188 -10.96 2.39 -0.22
N TYR A 189 -12.20 2.34 -0.73
CA TYR A 189 -13.12 1.22 -0.48
C TYR A 189 -13.70 0.63 -1.78
N GLN A 190 -13.75 1.39 -2.85
CA GLN A 190 -14.55 1.07 -4.06
C GLN A 190 -14.26 -0.29 -4.67
N GLY A 191 -13.01 -0.75 -4.66
CA GLY A 191 -12.61 -2.06 -5.19
C GLY A 191 -13.08 -3.27 -4.39
N HIS A 192 -13.70 -3.06 -3.21
CA HIS A 192 -14.07 -4.15 -2.29
C HIS A 192 -15.13 -5.08 -2.86
N GLY A 193 -14.86 -6.40 -2.84
CA GLY A 193 -15.83 -7.42 -3.21
C GLY A 193 -16.99 -7.56 -2.20
N PRO A 194 -17.98 -8.43 -2.45
CA PRO A 194 -18.02 -9.41 -3.54
C PRO A 194 -18.52 -8.82 -4.87
N TYR A 195 -17.92 -9.26 -5.97
CA TYR A 195 -18.36 -8.87 -7.30
C TYR A 195 -19.61 -9.66 -7.70
N ASN A 196 -20.51 -9.02 -8.46
CA ASN A 196 -21.78 -9.65 -8.82
C ASN A 196 -21.58 -10.73 -9.88
N LEU A 197 -22.02 -11.95 -9.58
CA LEU A 197 -21.93 -13.11 -10.48
C LEU A 197 -23.18 -13.31 -11.33
N GLU A 198 -24.31 -12.68 -10.97
CA GLU A 198 -25.61 -12.94 -11.60
C GLU A 198 -25.94 -11.93 -12.71
N ARG A 199 -25.41 -10.72 -12.62
CA ARG A 199 -25.67 -9.65 -13.59
C ARG A 199 -24.61 -8.53 -13.55
N THR A 200 -24.47 -7.81 -14.66
CA THR A 200 -23.72 -6.56 -14.72
C THR A 200 -24.64 -5.38 -14.41
N TYR A 201 -24.20 -4.51 -13.50
CA TYR A 201 -24.94 -3.29 -13.14
C TYR A 201 -24.59 -2.09 -14.03
N TRP A 202 -23.35 -2.02 -14.52
CA TRP A 202 -22.80 -0.84 -15.20
C TRP A 202 -22.52 -1.06 -16.69
N GLY A 203 -23.12 -2.11 -17.26
CA GLY A 203 -22.92 -2.46 -18.66
C GLY A 203 -21.95 -3.63 -18.85
N SER A 204 -21.72 -4.02 -20.08
CA SER A 204 -20.98 -5.24 -20.44
C SER A 204 -19.83 -4.97 -21.41
N SER A 205 -19.30 -3.74 -21.44
CA SER A 205 -18.32 -3.33 -22.44
C SER A 205 -16.87 -3.29 -21.91
N TYR A 206 -16.66 -3.63 -20.65
CA TYR A 206 -15.33 -3.65 -20.04
C TYR A 206 -14.55 -4.91 -20.40
N CYS A 207 -15.27 -6.05 -20.50
CA CYS A 207 -14.75 -7.29 -21.06
C CYS A 207 -15.80 -7.92 -21.99
N THR A 208 -15.42 -8.13 -23.26
CA THR A 208 -16.28 -8.67 -24.33
C THR A 208 -15.87 -10.08 -24.76
N GLY A 209 -14.96 -10.73 -24.02
CA GLY A 209 -14.57 -12.11 -24.27
C GLY A 209 -15.72 -13.09 -24.12
N ASP A 210 -15.63 -14.25 -24.78
CA ASP A 210 -16.66 -15.29 -24.72
C ASP A 210 -16.47 -16.16 -23.47
N TYR A 211 -16.98 -15.66 -22.34
CA TYR A 211 -16.90 -16.31 -21.05
C TYR A 211 -18.29 -16.73 -20.54
N PRO A 212 -18.39 -17.76 -19.68
CA PRO A 212 -19.61 -18.03 -18.92
C PRO A 212 -20.13 -16.80 -18.18
N ASP A 213 -21.46 -16.69 -18.04
CA ASP A 213 -22.11 -15.49 -17.48
C ASP A 213 -21.53 -15.04 -16.13
N HIS A 214 -21.25 -15.98 -15.22
CA HIS A 214 -20.70 -15.63 -13.90
C HIS A 214 -19.31 -15.02 -13.96
N ILE A 215 -18.45 -15.47 -14.88
CA ILE A 215 -17.12 -14.90 -15.13
C ILE A 215 -17.27 -13.53 -15.79
N SER A 216 -18.06 -13.46 -16.86
CA SER A 216 -18.31 -12.20 -17.59
C SER A 216 -18.87 -11.13 -16.65
N ASN A 217 -19.83 -11.49 -15.78
CA ASN A 217 -20.41 -10.56 -14.82
C ASN A 217 -19.40 -10.08 -13.78
N ALA A 218 -18.61 -10.98 -13.20
CA ALA A 218 -17.57 -10.63 -12.24
C ALA A 218 -16.51 -9.71 -12.85
N LEU A 219 -15.99 -10.08 -14.03
CA LEU A 219 -14.99 -9.29 -14.76
C LEU A 219 -15.52 -7.88 -15.09
N ASN A 220 -16.72 -7.79 -15.67
CA ASN A 220 -17.26 -6.47 -16.03
C ASN A 220 -17.56 -5.61 -14.80
N HIS A 221 -17.92 -6.22 -13.66
CA HIS A 221 -18.07 -5.47 -12.41
C HIS A 221 -16.73 -4.93 -11.91
N ASP A 222 -15.76 -5.80 -11.74
CA ASP A 222 -14.42 -5.42 -11.27
C ASP A 222 -13.76 -4.41 -12.21
N LEU A 223 -13.71 -4.66 -13.51
CA LEU A 223 -13.09 -3.79 -14.51
C LEU A 223 -13.74 -2.40 -14.58
N TYR A 224 -15.05 -2.30 -14.32
CA TYR A 224 -15.71 -1.00 -14.14
C TYR A 224 -15.11 -0.25 -12.95
N LEU A 225 -15.00 -0.90 -11.78
CA LEU A 225 -14.44 -0.29 -10.59
C LEU A 225 -12.97 0.09 -10.79
N MET A 226 -12.18 -0.77 -11.43
CA MET A 226 -10.77 -0.48 -11.76
C MET A 226 -10.63 0.72 -12.70
N GLN A 227 -11.48 0.81 -13.75
CA GLN A 227 -11.46 1.96 -14.64
C GLN A 227 -11.80 3.25 -13.90
N ASP A 228 -12.83 3.21 -13.07
CA ASP A 228 -13.31 4.39 -12.33
C ASP A 228 -12.25 4.88 -11.33
N THR A 229 -11.73 3.98 -10.50
CA THR A 229 -10.62 4.27 -9.56
C THR A 229 -9.38 4.79 -10.29
N GLY A 230 -8.99 4.17 -11.41
CA GLY A 230 -7.86 4.62 -12.23
C GLY A 230 -8.06 6.02 -12.82
N ASN A 231 -9.30 6.38 -13.16
CA ASN A 231 -9.64 7.73 -13.61
C ASN A 231 -9.50 8.76 -12.48
N TYR A 232 -9.97 8.43 -11.26
CA TYR A 232 -9.83 9.32 -10.10
C TYR A 232 -8.38 9.45 -9.65
N ALA A 233 -7.60 8.37 -9.64
CA ALA A 233 -6.18 8.43 -9.34
C ALA A 233 -5.42 9.33 -10.32
N ALA A 234 -5.73 9.23 -11.62
CA ALA A 234 -5.15 10.09 -12.64
C ALA A 234 -5.58 11.55 -12.49
N HIS A 235 -6.83 11.81 -12.08
CA HIS A 235 -7.31 13.16 -11.79
C HIS A 235 -6.58 13.76 -10.57
N LEU A 236 -6.35 12.97 -9.52
CA LEU A 236 -5.56 13.41 -8.37
C LEU A 236 -4.14 13.80 -8.78
N VAL A 237 -3.48 13.01 -9.64
CA VAL A 237 -2.16 13.35 -10.21
C VAL A 237 -2.22 14.67 -10.95
N ASP A 238 -3.21 14.85 -11.86
CA ASP A 238 -3.39 16.10 -12.62
C ASP A 238 -3.63 17.30 -11.69
N TYR A 239 -4.39 17.12 -10.59
CA TYR A 239 -4.61 18.18 -9.59
C TYR A 239 -3.31 18.51 -8.84
N LEU A 240 -2.59 17.51 -8.33
CA LEU A 240 -1.33 17.71 -7.59
C LEU A 240 -0.24 18.37 -8.45
N ASP A 241 -0.25 18.13 -9.76
CA ASP A 241 0.66 18.78 -10.71
C ASP A 241 0.40 20.28 -10.87
N THR A 242 -0.80 20.76 -10.49
CA THR A 242 -1.12 22.19 -10.51
C THR A 242 -0.63 22.96 -9.28
N LEU A 243 -0.17 22.29 -8.24
CA LEU A 243 0.22 22.90 -6.97
C LEU A 243 1.65 23.46 -7.03
N ASP A 244 1.84 24.62 -6.43
CA ASP A 244 3.17 25.21 -6.19
C ASP A 244 3.89 24.56 -4.98
N GLU A 245 3.14 23.93 -4.07
CA GLU A 245 3.66 23.22 -2.90
C GLU A 245 4.23 21.87 -3.30
N PRO A 246 5.40 21.47 -2.71
CA PRO A 246 6.03 20.22 -3.07
C PRO A 246 5.27 19.01 -2.49
N VAL A 247 4.82 18.12 -3.38
CA VAL A 247 4.06 16.93 -3.01
C VAL A 247 4.62 15.69 -3.69
N VAL A 248 4.83 14.64 -2.88
CA VAL A 248 5.08 13.26 -3.33
C VAL A 248 3.80 12.45 -3.08
N LEU A 249 3.37 11.68 -4.07
CA LEU A 249 2.23 10.77 -4.01
C LEU A 249 2.71 9.33 -4.08
N LEU A 250 2.34 8.52 -3.09
CA LEU A 250 2.49 7.07 -3.11
C LEU A 250 1.13 6.43 -3.37
N LEU A 251 1.00 5.71 -4.49
CA LEU A 251 -0.14 4.86 -4.79
C LEU A 251 0.29 3.39 -4.71
N TYR A 252 -0.54 2.52 -4.16
CA TYR A 252 -0.26 1.08 -4.16
C TYR A 252 -1.54 0.26 -3.96
N GLY A 253 -1.56 -0.95 -4.52
CA GLY A 253 -2.62 -1.91 -4.28
C GLY A 253 -2.34 -2.73 -3.02
N ASP A 254 -3.37 -3.09 -2.27
CA ASP A 254 -3.24 -3.83 -1.01
C ASP A 254 -3.24 -5.35 -1.19
N HIS A 255 -4.04 -5.87 -2.11
CA HIS A 255 -4.15 -7.29 -2.44
C HIS A 255 -4.90 -7.52 -3.77
N LYS A 256 -4.90 -8.77 -4.23
CA LYS A 256 -5.74 -9.20 -5.35
C LYS A 256 -7.22 -9.24 -4.96
N PRO A 257 -8.15 -8.95 -5.89
CA PRO A 257 -9.58 -9.02 -5.66
C PRO A 257 -10.10 -10.45 -5.44
N TRP A 258 -11.20 -10.57 -4.69
CA TRP A 258 -11.88 -11.84 -4.52
C TRP A 258 -12.71 -12.20 -5.77
N MET A 259 -12.10 -12.98 -6.66
CA MET A 259 -12.73 -13.49 -7.88
C MET A 259 -13.26 -14.91 -7.67
N GLY A 260 -14.48 -14.99 -7.10
CA GLY A 260 -15.14 -16.26 -6.79
C GLY A 260 -14.55 -16.97 -5.55
N ILE A 261 -15.23 -18.02 -5.09
CA ILE A 261 -14.82 -18.76 -3.88
C ILE A 261 -13.42 -19.36 -4.05
N ASN A 262 -12.50 -19.03 -3.16
CA ASN A 262 -11.10 -19.46 -3.21
C ASN A 262 -10.40 -19.14 -4.55
N GLY A 263 -10.74 -18.01 -5.17
CA GLY A 263 -10.16 -17.59 -6.45
C GLY A 263 -10.56 -18.51 -7.61
N SER A 264 -11.78 -19.07 -7.59
CA SER A 264 -12.24 -20.00 -8.63
C SER A 264 -12.22 -19.40 -10.03
N ILE A 265 -12.55 -18.10 -10.16
CA ILE A 265 -12.56 -17.41 -11.46
C ILE A 265 -11.14 -17.27 -12.03
N TYR A 266 -10.11 -17.03 -11.21
CA TYR A 266 -8.72 -17.06 -11.69
C TYR A 266 -8.38 -18.38 -12.38
N LYS A 267 -8.76 -19.50 -11.76
CA LYS A 267 -8.52 -20.85 -12.31
C LYS A 267 -9.31 -21.11 -13.59
N GLU A 268 -10.57 -20.64 -13.63
CA GLU A 268 -11.42 -20.76 -14.81
C GLU A 268 -10.93 -19.89 -15.98
N LEU A 269 -10.26 -18.78 -15.68
CA LEU A 269 -9.55 -17.93 -16.65
C LEU A 269 -8.17 -18.50 -17.06
N GLY A 270 -7.76 -19.64 -16.48
CA GLY A 270 -6.48 -20.27 -16.77
C GLY A 270 -5.28 -19.61 -16.07
N ILE A 271 -5.52 -18.72 -15.12
CA ILE A 271 -4.47 -18.05 -14.34
C ILE A 271 -4.00 -19.03 -13.25
N ASN A 272 -2.69 -19.33 -13.29
CA ASN A 272 -2.07 -20.13 -12.23
C ASN A 272 -2.05 -19.37 -10.92
N ILE A 273 -2.69 -19.90 -9.89
CA ILE A 273 -2.68 -19.38 -8.50
C ILE A 273 -2.20 -20.45 -7.50
N ASP A 274 -1.41 -21.44 -7.96
CA ASP A 274 -0.77 -22.42 -7.07
C ASP A 274 0.44 -21.78 -6.38
N VAL A 275 0.27 -21.38 -5.14
CA VAL A 275 1.28 -20.71 -4.31
C VAL A 275 2.55 -21.55 -4.03
N ASN A 276 2.58 -22.82 -4.44
CA ASN A 276 3.78 -23.64 -4.39
C ASN A 276 4.71 -23.46 -5.60
N THR A 277 4.26 -22.74 -6.61
CA THR A 277 5.06 -22.35 -7.78
C THR A 277 5.36 -20.86 -7.73
N GLU A 278 6.47 -20.40 -8.27
CA GLU A 278 6.84 -18.98 -8.32
C GLU A 278 5.77 -18.16 -9.04
N GLU A 279 5.34 -18.59 -10.23
CA GLU A 279 4.30 -17.94 -11.00
C GLU A 279 2.99 -17.82 -10.20
N GLY A 280 2.53 -18.93 -9.63
CA GLY A 280 1.28 -18.93 -8.88
C GLY A 280 1.36 -18.14 -7.58
N PHE A 281 2.51 -18.14 -6.91
CA PHE A 281 2.78 -17.30 -5.76
C PHE A 281 2.69 -15.81 -6.11
N LEU A 282 3.33 -15.38 -7.20
CA LEU A 282 3.28 -14.00 -7.67
C LEU A 282 1.87 -13.62 -8.15
N ASN A 283 1.22 -14.46 -8.94
CA ASN A 283 -0.16 -14.21 -9.38
C ASN A 283 -1.14 -14.06 -8.21
N TYR A 284 -0.85 -14.72 -7.08
CA TYR A 284 -1.70 -14.69 -5.90
C TYR A 284 -1.43 -13.49 -5.00
N TYR A 285 -0.16 -13.15 -4.76
CA TYR A 285 0.24 -12.17 -3.73
C TYR A 285 0.81 -10.87 -4.28
N SER A 286 1.21 -10.78 -5.57
CA SER A 286 1.76 -9.53 -6.07
C SER A 286 0.68 -8.51 -6.42
N THR A 287 0.98 -7.28 -6.08
CA THR A 287 0.32 -6.07 -6.53
C THR A 287 1.39 -5.09 -7.03
N TRP A 288 1.18 -3.81 -6.96
CA TRP A 288 2.06 -2.78 -7.51
C TRP A 288 2.18 -1.60 -6.57
N TYR A 289 3.21 -0.80 -6.75
CA TYR A 289 3.32 0.54 -6.18
C TYR A 289 3.79 1.54 -7.22
N ALA A 290 3.41 2.81 -7.05
CA ALA A 290 3.85 3.93 -7.84
C ALA A 290 4.17 5.12 -6.92
N VAL A 291 5.33 5.73 -7.10
CA VAL A 291 5.75 6.94 -6.42
C VAL A 291 5.87 8.05 -7.45
N TRP A 292 4.98 9.01 -7.36
CA TRP A 292 4.92 10.18 -8.25
C TRP A 292 5.24 11.46 -7.47
N ALA A 293 5.72 12.48 -8.14
CA ALA A 293 5.99 13.77 -7.53
C ALA A 293 5.69 14.92 -8.52
N ASN A 294 5.18 16.04 -7.99
CA ASN A 294 5.05 17.25 -8.80
C ASN A 294 6.43 17.93 -8.99
N GLU A 295 6.51 18.88 -9.92
CA GLU A 295 7.77 19.56 -10.26
C GLU A 295 8.43 20.23 -9.05
N ALA A 296 7.64 20.83 -8.14
CA ALA A 296 8.17 21.43 -6.93
C ALA A 296 8.88 20.42 -6.02
N ALA A 297 8.34 19.21 -5.88
CA ALA A 297 8.97 18.14 -5.11
C ALA A 297 10.20 17.57 -5.83
N LYS A 298 10.14 17.38 -7.15
CA LYS A 298 11.31 16.95 -7.94
C LYS A 298 12.48 17.93 -7.79
N GLU A 299 12.22 19.24 -7.85
CA GLU A 299 13.24 20.27 -7.62
C GLU A 299 13.80 20.22 -6.20
N ALA A 300 12.94 20.14 -5.17
CA ALA A 300 13.35 20.11 -3.77
C ALA A 300 14.18 18.86 -3.42
N LEU A 301 13.82 17.72 -3.99
CA LEU A 301 14.43 16.43 -3.70
C LEU A 301 15.59 16.08 -4.65
N GLY A 302 15.64 16.68 -5.85
CA GLY A 302 16.66 16.40 -6.86
C GLY A 302 16.54 15.00 -7.45
N PHE A 303 15.30 14.50 -7.59
CA PHE A 303 14.99 13.18 -8.16
C PHE A 303 13.72 13.26 -9.02
N ASP A 304 13.72 12.60 -10.17
CA ASP A 304 12.66 12.74 -11.18
C ASP A 304 11.42 11.88 -10.91
N PHE A 305 11.51 10.90 -9.99
CA PHE A 305 10.45 9.95 -9.69
C PHE A 305 9.91 9.19 -10.91
N GLU A 306 10.78 8.87 -11.84
CA GLU A 306 10.49 8.04 -13.02
C GLU A 306 11.39 6.81 -13.03
N GLY A 307 10.87 5.68 -13.50
CA GLY A 307 11.65 4.46 -13.68
C GLY A 307 11.04 3.23 -13.02
N GLU A 308 11.86 2.17 -12.97
CA GLU A 308 11.47 0.86 -12.44
C GLU A 308 12.22 0.57 -11.13
N GLY A 309 11.46 0.31 -10.09
CA GLY A 309 11.91 -0.03 -8.75
C GLY A 309 11.95 -1.53 -8.48
N PRO A 310 12.45 -1.92 -7.30
CA PRO A 310 12.51 -3.33 -6.91
C PRO A 310 11.14 -3.90 -6.57
N ASP A 311 11.00 -5.23 -6.61
CA ASP A 311 9.91 -5.89 -5.90
C ASP A 311 10.14 -5.73 -4.39
N LEU A 312 9.09 -5.44 -3.63
CA LEU A 312 9.16 -5.18 -2.20
C LEU A 312 8.06 -5.92 -1.42
N SER A 313 8.37 -6.30 -0.19
CA SER A 313 7.30 -6.53 0.81
C SER A 313 6.75 -5.20 1.32
N PRO A 314 5.47 -5.12 1.73
CA PRO A 314 4.85 -3.87 2.22
C PRO A 314 5.62 -3.21 3.37
N CYS A 315 6.23 -4.00 4.25
CA CYS A 315 7.03 -3.50 5.36
C CYS A 315 8.28 -2.70 4.94
N PHE A 316 8.72 -2.79 3.70
CA PHE A 316 9.85 -2.04 3.16
C PHE A 316 9.43 -0.86 2.26
N LEU A 317 8.15 -0.75 1.93
CA LEU A 317 7.68 0.24 0.97
C LEU A 317 7.94 1.68 1.43
N MET A 318 7.62 1.99 2.68
CA MET A 318 7.79 3.36 3.17
C MET A 318 9.27 3.75 3.28
N ASP A 319 10.16 2.83 3.74
CA ASP A 319 11.60 3.11 3.72
C ASP A 319 12.12 3.32 2.30
N HIS A 320 11.59 2.60 1.32
CA HIS A 320 11.94 2.82 -0.08
C HIS A 320 11.53 4.22 -0.57
N VAL A 321 10.33 4.70 -0.23
CA VAL A 321 9.91 6.08 -0.51
C VAL A 321 10.85 7.09 0.14
N PHE A 322 11.26 6.86 1.39
CA PHE A 322 12.24 7.70 2.07
C PHE A 322 13.59 7.76 1.34
N GLN A 323 14.06 6.62 0.81
CA GLN A 323 15.28 6.59 0.01
C GLN A 323 15.14 7.41 -1.28
N LEU A 324 14.00 7.34 -1.99
CA LEU A 324 13.75 8.17 -3.18
C LEU A 324 13.73 9.65 -2.83
N CYS A 325 13.17 10.03 -1.67
CA CYS A 325 13.18 11.40 -1.16
C CYS A 325 14.55 11.84 -0.63
N GLY A 326 15.52 10.93 -0.48
CA GLY A 326 16.81 11.17 0.12
C GLY A 326 16.73 11.46 1.62
N TRP A 327 15.73 10.89 2.31
CA TRP A 327 15.57 10.95 3.76
C TRP A 327 16.21 9.73 4.43
N GLU A 328 16.88 9.94 5.54
CA GLU A 328 17.53 8.84 6.28
C GLU A 328 16.52 7.97 7.01
N GLY A 329 15.49 8.59 7.59
CA GLY A 329 14.48 7.88 8.39
C GLY A 329 14.97 7.56 9.81
N SER A 330 14.14 6.86 10.58
CA SER A 330 14.50 6.41 11.92
C SER A 330 15.60 5.35 11.90
N ALA A 331 16.26 5.13 13.03
CA ALA A 331 17.23 4.05 13.22
C ALA A 331 16.63 2.68 12.85
N TYR A 332 15.33 2.49 13.13
CA TYR A 332 14.58 1.30 12.74
C TYR A 332 14.49 1.14 11.22
N MET A 333 14.10 2.21 10.50
CA MET A 333 14.03 2.19 9.03
C MET A 333 15.39 1.91 8.40
N GLN A 334 16.45 2.52 8.93
CA GLN A 334 17.82 2.29 8.47
C GLN A 334 18.26 0.83 8.67
N ALA A 335 17.91 0.23 9.82
CA ALA A 335 18.17 -1.19 10.09
C ALA A 335 17.40 -2.13 9.13
N GLN A 336 16.17 -1.77 8.77
CA GLN A 336 15.37 -2.52 7.78
C GLN A 336 15.99 -2.43 6.37
N ARG A 337 16.58 -1.30 6.02
CA ARG A 337 17.25 -1.08 4.73
C ARG A 337 18.40 -2.06 4.50
N GLU A 338 19.15 -2.43 5.54
CA GLU A 338 20.15 -3.50 5.41
C GLU A 338 19.52 -4.84 4.98
N VAL A 339 18.35 -5.16 5.55
CA VAL A 339 17.66 -6.41 5.24
C VAL A 339 17.07 -6.36 3.83
N SER A 340 16.34 -5.30 3.49
CA SER A 340 15.68 -5.16 2.18
C SER A 340 16.67 -5.10 1.02
N SER A 341 17.89 -4.61 1.24
CA SER A 341 18.96 -4.61 0.23
C SER A 341 19.39 -6.03 -0.22
N VAL A 342 19.15 -7.04 0.62
CA VAL A 342 19.47 -8.44 0.34
C VAL A 342 18.22 -9.28 0.11
N LEU A 343 17.17 -9.01 0.86
CA LEU A 343 15.89 -9.69 0.85
C LEU A 343 14.76 -8.67 0.67
N PRO A 344 14.57 -8.10 -0.52
CA PRO A 344 13.54 -7.08 -0.75
C PRO A 344 12.12 -7.63 -0.59
N VAL A 345 11.94 -8.94 -0.76
CA VAL A 345 10.69 -9.63 -0.47
C VAL A 345 10.93 -10.71 0.59
N MET A 346 10.16 -10.63 1.67
CA MET A 346 10.06 -11.64 2.72
C MET A 346 8.58 -11.90 3.00
N HIS A 347 8.09 -13.07 2.62
CA HIS A 347 6.67 -13.41 2.75
C HIS A 347 6.43 -14.39 3.91
N THR A 348 5.29 -14.27 4.58
CA THR A 348 4.92 -15.11 5.74
C THR A 348 4.79 -16.60 5.42
N THR A 349 4.57 -16.97 4.15
CA THR A 349 4.59 -18.38 3.70
C THR A 349 6.00 -18.97 3.56
N GLY A 350 7.05 -18.16 3.75
CA GLY A 350 8.44 -18.56 3.63
C GLY A 350 9.08 -18.32 2.26
N TRP A 351 8.34 -17.79 1.28
CA TRP A 351 8.92 -17.29 0.04
C TRP A 351 9.73 -16.02 0.30
N VAL A 352 10.88 -15.91 -0.35
CA VAL A 352 11.73 -14.71 -0.33
C VAL A 352 12.24 -14.40 -1.74
N LYS A 353 12.60 -13.13 -1.99
CA LYS A 353 13.43 -12.78 -3.15
C LYS A 353 14.87 -12.61 -2.68
N GLU A 354 15.75 -13.53 -3.07
CA GLU A 354 17.15 -13.54 -2.69
C GLU A 354 18.02 -13.57 -3.95
N ASN A 355 19.04 -12.70 -4.03
CA ASN A 355 19.90 -12.58 -5.21
C ASN A 355 19.14 -12.41 -6.53
N GLY A 356 18.03 -11.68 -6.50
CA GLY A 356 17.20 -11.40 -7.68
C GLY A 356 16.23 -12.52 -8.09
N SER A 357 16.17 -13.64 -7.35
CA SER A 357 15.30 -14.78 -7.66
C SER A 357 14.38 -15.12 -6.51
N TYR A 358 13.16 -15.54 -6.81
CA TYR A 358 12.23 -16.05 -5.80
C TYR A 358 12.54 -17.48 -5.40
N THR A 359 12.44 -17.78 -4.12
CA THR A 359 12.62 -19.12 -3.58
C THR A 359 11.83 -19.35 -2.29
N ALA A 360 11.26 -20.56 -2.15
CA ALA A 360 10.67 -21.04 -0.89
C ALA A 360 11.70 -21.73 0.02
N GLN A 361 12.96 -21.75 -0.40
CA GLN A 361 14.06 -22.38 0.36
C GLN A 361 15.18 -21.34 0.57
N PRO A 362 14.98 -20.33 1.43
CA PRO A 362 15.97 -19.30 1.68
C PRO A 362 17.28 -19.88 2.18
N SER A 363 18.40 -19.27 1.81
CA SER A 363 19.73 -19.64 2.29
C SER A 363 19.84 -19.48 3.82
N GLU A 364 20.92 -20.01 4.41
CA GLU A 364 21.17 -19.81 5.85
C GLU A 364 21.36 -18.33 6.19
N LYS A 365 22.07 -17.60 5.32
CA LYS A 365 22.22 -16.13 5.44
C LYS A 365 20.89 -15.41 5.38
N ALA A 366 20.00 -15.78 4.45
CA ALA A 366 18.67 -15.20 4.36
C ALA A 366 17.84 -15.47 5.62
N ARG A 367 17.88 -16.70 6.14
CA ARG A 367 17.22 -17.05 7.41
C ARG A 367 17.76 -16.27 8.62
N GLU A 368 19.05 -15.95 8.62
CA GLU A 368 19.66 -15.13 9.66
C GLU A 368 19.16 -13.67 9.58
N LEU A 369 19.11 -13.10 8.38
CA LEU A 369 18.56 -11.76 8.16
C LEU A 369 17.06 -11.67 8.52
N ILE A 370 16.27 -12.69 8.20
CA ILE A 370 14.85 -12.77 8.62
C ILE A 370 14.76 -12.76 10.16
N ARG A 371 15.59 -13.52 10.86
CA ARG A 371 15.61 -13.50 12.33
C ARG A 371 16.02 -12.14 12.86
N GLN A 372 17.04 -11.50 12.28
CA GLN A 372 17.45 -10.16 12.65
C GLN A 372 16.31 -9.17 12.49
N PHE A 373 15.63 -9.18 11.33
CA PHE A 373 14.46 -8.35 11.06
C PHE A 373 13.36 -8.57 12.12
N GLN A 374 13.05 -9.82 12.46
CA GLN A 374 12.05 -10.14 13.47
C GLN A 374 12.45 -9.65 14.86
N ASP A 375 13.71 -9.87 15.28
CA ASP A 375 14.23 -9.38 16.56
C ASP A 375 14.07 -7.86 16.67
N VAL A 376 14.47 -7.12 15.64
CA VAL A 376 14.41 -5.66 15.60
C VAL A 376 12.96 -5.18 15.58
N SER A 377 12.11 -5.73 14.72
CA SER A 377 10.71 -5.31 14.56
C SER A 377 9.89 -5.55 15.83
N ILE A 378 10.08 -6.71 16.50
CA ILE A 378 9.37 -7.00 17.75
C ILE A 378 9.88 -6.13 18.89
N TYR A 379 11.19 -5.88 18.96
CA TYR A 379 11.76 -4.99 19.98
C TYR A 379 11.24 -3.56 19.80
N ASP A 380 11.31 -3.03 18.58
CA ASP A 380 10.87 -1.67 18.27
C ASP A 380 9.40 -1.46 18.67
N ARG A 381 8.51 -2.37 18.29
CA ARG A 381 7.11 -2.37 18.69
C ARG A 381 6.92 -2.41 20.22
N THR A 382 7.71 -3.20 20.93
CA THR A 382 7.52 -3.44 22.37
C THR A 382 8.13 -2.36 23.26
N ARG A 383 9.13 -1.60 22.79
CA ARG A 383 9.76 -0.52 23.57
C ARG A 383 8.84 0.67 23.84
N TRP A 384 7.75 0.79 23.09
CA TRP A 384 6.74 1.84 23.25
C TRP A 384 5.63 1.46 24.23
N LYS A 385 5.58 0.20 24.64
CA LYS A 385 4.66 -0.34 25.68
C LYS A 385 5.22 -0.11 27.06
#